data_012a13d32ef1c777edb0a59d07a04ed9
#
_entry.id   012a13d32ef1c777edb0a59d07a04ed9
#
_cell.length_a   1.000
_cell.length_b   1.000
_cell.length_c   1.000
_cell.angle_alpha   90.00
_cell.angle_beta   90.00
_cell.angle_gamma   90.00
#
_symmetry.space_group_name_H-M   'P 1'
#
loop_
_entity.id
_entity.type
_entity.pdbx_description
1 polymer ?
#
loop_
_entity_poly.entity_id
_entity_poly.type
_entity_poly.pdbx_seq_one_letter_code
_entity_poly.pdbx_strand_id
1 'polypeptide(L)'
;MANIKEVTIIGSGPAGYTAAIYSARANLNPTLISGLQPGGQLTITTDVENYPGYENPIQGPWLMEQMQKQAQLVGTEILNTQVTKVELNDLLKKIFLDDGSVIESKTVIISTGAQARWLGLENEEKFQGHGLSACATCDGFFFKDKKVAVIGGGNSAAEEALFLTKFASEVFLIHRRDQLRAEKILQDRLKNNSKIKFIWNTEVSKFIGDQDLKSIELFHKEKNENSNLDLDGVFIAIGHDPA
;
A
#
# COMPACT_ATOMS: atom_id res chain seq x y z
N MET A 1 -1.80 13.74 -38.82
CA MET A 1 -2.41 14.47 -37.69
C MET A 1 -2.01 13.71 -36.44
N ALA A 2 -1.54 14.40 -35.41
CA ALA A 2 -1.26 13.75 -34.13
C ALA A 2 -2.57 13.13 -33.63
N ASN A 3 -2.52 11.87 -33.22
CA ASN A 3 -3.69 11.16 -32.68
C ASN A 3 -3.88 11.61 -31.21
N ILE A 4 -4.62 12.73 -31.04
CA ILE A 4 -4.92 13.28 -29.71
C ILE A 4 -5.87 12.33 -28.98
N LYS A 5 -5.47 11.85 -27.80
CA LYS A 5 -6.30 10.99 -26.97
C LYS A 5 -7.35 11.80 -26.20
N GLU A 6 -8.55 11.26 -26.07
CA GLU A 6 -9.59 11.89 -25.23
C GLU A 6 -9.22 11.77 -23.75
N VAL A 7 -8.81 10.57 -23.33
CA VAL A 7 -8.42 10.26 -21.94
C VAL A 7 -7.17 9.38 -21.95
N THR A 8 -6.14 9.80 -21.22
CA THR A 8 -4.97 8.97 -20.91
C THR A 8 -4.94 8.66 -19.42
N ILE A 9 -4.79 7.38 -19.07
CA ILE A 9 -4.76 6.90 -17.69
C ILE A 9 -3.34 6.41 -17.40
N ILE A 10 -2.74 6.94 -16.34
CA ILE A 10 -1.39 6.57 -15.92
C ILE A 10 -1.47 5.67 -14.69
N GLY A 11 -1.05 4.42 -14.85
CA GLY A 11 -1.10 3.39 -13.83
C GLY A 11 -2.21 2.36 -14.04
N SER A 12 -1.85 1.09 -13.87
CA SER A 12 -2.68 -0.09 -14.16
C SER A 12 -3.12 -0.86 -12.90
N GLY A 13 -3.08 -0.23 -11.75
CA GLY A 13 -3.69 -0.78 -10.53
C GLY A 13 -5.22 -0.84 -10.63
N PRO A 14 -5.93 -1.31 -9.58
CA PRO A 14 -7.39 -1.40 -9.56
C PRO A 14 -8.08 -0.08 -9.92
N ALA A 15 -7.53 1.04 -9.46
CA ALA A 15 -8.05 2.38 -9.77
C ALA A 15 -7.93 2.71 -11.27
N GLY A 16 -6.77 2.40 -11.87
CA GLY A 16 -6.53 2.65 -13.30
C GLY A 16 -7.43 1.80 -14.20
N TYR A 17 -7.53 0.49 -13.94
CA TYR A 17 -8.44 -0.36 -14.72
C TYR A 17 -9.90 0.02 -14.53
N THR A 18 -10.32 0.39 -13.33
CA THR A 18 -11.70 0.88 -13.09
C THR A 18 -11.96 2.15 -13.89
N ALA A 19 -11.05 3.12 -13.85
CA ALA A 19 -11.17 4.34 -14.64
C ALA A 19 -11.22 4.04 -16.15
N ALA A 20 -10.39 3.11 -16.63
CA ALA A 20 -10.35 2.67 -18.02
C ALA A 20 -11.67 2.04 -18.47
N ILE A 21 -12.21 1.12 -17.68
CA ILE A 21 -13.49 0.45 -17.96
C ILE A 21 -14.62 1.49 -18.10
N TYR A 22 -14.75 2.42 -17.16
CA TYR A 22 -15.84 3.39 -17.19
C TYR A 22 -15.64 4.47 -18.26
N SER A 23 -14.40 4.89 -18.53
CA SER A 23 -14.11 5.81 -19.64
C SER A 23 -14.42 5.18 -21.00
N ALA A 24 -14.06 3.90 -21.18
CA ALA A 24 -14.39 3.16 -22.40
C ALA A 24 -15.90 2.99 -22.58
N ARG A 25 -16.63 2.65 -21.51
CA ARG A 25 -18.11 2.58 -21.53
C ARG A 25 -18.79 3.93 -21.82
N ALA A 26 -18.11 5.04 -21.51
CA ALA A 26 -18.54 6.39 -21.89
C ALA A 26 -18.13 6.78 -23.32
N ASN A 27 -17.58 5.84 -24.11
CA ASN A 27 -17.14 6.03 -25.50
C ASN A 27 -16.01 7.08 -25.64
N LEU A 28 -15.13 7.17 -24.63
CA LEU A 28 -14.00 8.11 -24.61
C LEU A 28 -12.69 7.52 -25.16
N ASN A 29 -12.72 6.26 -25.63
CA ASN A 29 -11.55 5.55 -26.19
C ASN A 29 -10.26 5.75 -25.36
N PRO A 30 -10.25 5.35 -24.07
CA PRO A 30 -9.13 5.63 -23.20
C PRO A 30 -7.87 4.85 -23.58
N THR A 31 -6.72 5.48 -23.39
CA THR A 31 -5.40 4.84 -23.45
C THR A 31 -4.88 4.72 -22.01
N LEU A 32 -4.56 3.51 -21.56
CA LEU A 32 -3.98 3.25 -20.26
C LEU A 32 -2.51 2.89 -20.40
N ILE A 33 -1.64 3.54 -19.62
CA ILE A 33 -0.20 3.28 -19.56
C ILE A 33 0.07 2.48 -18.28
N SER A 34 0.58 1.24 -18.44
CA SER A 34 0.63 0.26 -17.35
C SER A 34 1.69 0.55 -16.28
N GLY A 35 2.79 1.21 -16.66
CA GLY A 35 3.97 1.34 -15.81
C GLY A 35 4.82 0.05 -15.77
N LEU A 36 5.81 0.02 -14.87
CA LEU A 36 6.75 -1.10 -14.71
C LEU A 36 6.12 -2.36 -14.12
N GLN A 37 5.08 -2.20 -13.30
CA GLN A 37 4.38 -3.29 -12.64
C GLN A 37 2.90 -3.31 -13.05
N PRO A 38 2.56 -3.93 -14.20
CA PRO A 38 1.17 -4.05 -14.64
C PRO A 38 0.30 -4.74 -13.59
N GLY A 39 -0.83 -4.12 -13.21
CA GLY A 39 -1.72 -4.60 -12.15
C GLY A 39 -1.41 -4.03 -10.76
N GLY A 40 -0.25 -3.41 -10.57
CA GLY A 40 0.10 -2.70 -9.33
C GLY A 40 0.20 -3.62 -8.11
N GLN A 41 -0.06 -3.08 -6.91
CA GLN A 41 0.15 -3.74 -5.61
C GLN A 41 -0.55 -5.10 -5.46
N LEU A 42 -1.72 -5.29 -6.06
CA LEU A 42 -2.44 -6.57 -5.93
C LEU A 42 -1.75 -7.74 -6.65
N THR A 43 -0.77 -7.48 -7.54
CA THR A 43 -0.03 -8.56 -8.20
C THR A 43 1.00 -9.24 -7.30
N ILE A 44 1.36 -8.61 -6.19
CA ILE A 44 2.25 -9.16 -5.16
C ILE A 44 1.50 -9.61 -3.89
N THR A 45 0.17 -9.49 -3.88
CA THR A 45 -0.70 -9.94 -2.80
C THR A 45 -1.25 -11.34 -3.14
N THR A 46 -1.30 -12.23 -2.16
CA THR A 46 -1.89 -13.57 -2.33
C THR A 46 -3.42 -13.50 -2.25
N ASP A 47 -3.98 -13.63 -1.08
CA ASP A 47 -5.42 -13.67 -0.85
C ASP A 47 -5.99 -12.27 -0.67
N VAL A 48 -7.04 -11.96 -1.43
CA VAL A 48 -7.81 -10.72 -1.34
C VAL A 48 -9.23 -11.08 -0.89
N GLU A 49 -9.57 -10.70 0.35
CA GLU A 49 -10.88 -10.99 0.96
C GLU A 49 -11.81 -9.79 0.98
N ASN A 50 -11.29 -8.60 0.77
CA ASN A 50 -11.98 -7.33 0.95
C ASN A 50 -12.37 -6.63 -0.37
N TYR A 51 -12.24 -7.31 -1.52
CA TYR A 51 -12.75 -6.80 -2.77
C TYR A 51 -14.21 -7.21 -2.95
N PRO A 52 -15.16 -6.24 -3.04
CA PRO A 52 -16.58 -6.55 -3.07
C PRO A 52 -16.99 -7.39 -4.28
N GLY A 53 -17.90 -8.35 -4.08
CA GLY A 53 -18.47 -9.18 -5.14
C GLY A 53 -18.02 -10.63 -5.14
N TYR A 54 -17.12 -11.01 -4.23
CA TYR A 54 -16.64 -12.38 -4.06
C TYR A 54 -16.93 -12.87 -2.64
N GLU A 55 -17.54 -14.06 -2.52
CA GLU A 55 -17.84 -14.70 -1.25
C GLU A 55 -16.59 -15.32 -0.61
N ASN A 56 -15.72 -15.87 -1.45
CA ASN A 56 -14.49 -16.52 -1.03
C ASN A 56 -13.27 -15.64 -1.40
N PRO A 57 -12.14 -15.79 -0.69
CA PRO A 57 -10.90 -15.13 -1.04
C PRO A 57 -10.49 -15.40 -2.49
N ILE A 58 -9.99 -14.39 -3.16
CA ILE A 58 -9.49 -14.48 -4.53
C ILE A 58 -8.01 -14.08 -4.58
N GLN A 59 -7.28 -14.65 -5.53
CA GLN A 59 -5.88 -14.29 -5.72
C GLN A 59 -5.74 -12.91 -6.35
N GLY A 60 -4.91 -12.05 -5.76
CA GLY A 60 -4.66 -10.70 -6.26
C GLY A 60 -4.21 -10.66 -7.72
N PRO A 61 -3.22 -11.46 -8.17
CA PRO A 61 -2.81 -11.53 -9.57
C PRO A 61 -3.96 -11.91 -10.51
N TRP A 62 -4.79 -12.88 -10.10
CA TRP A 62 -5.96 -13.30 -10.90
C TRP A 62 -6.97 -12.15 -11.03
N LEU A 63 -7.27 -11.45 -9.94
CA LEU A 63 -8.18 -10.29 -9.97
C LEU A 63 -7.69 -9.23 -10.96
N MET A 64 -6.41 -8.91 -10.91
CA MET A 64 -5.83 -7.89 -11.79
C MET A 64 -5.85 -8.31 -13.26
N GLU A 65 -5.64 -9.60 -13.54
CA GLU A 65 -5.81 -10.15 -14.90
C GLU A 65 -7.26 -10.02 -15.39
N GLN A 66 -8.26 -10.30 -14.53
CA GLN A 66 -9.66 -10.13 -14.90
C GLN A 66 -10.00 -8.67 -15.20
N MET A 67 -9.52 -7.73 -14.37
CA MET A 67 -9.75 -6.29 -14.59
C MET A 67 -9.08 -5.80 -15.88
N GLN A 68 -7.87 -6.28 -16.19
CA GLN A 68 -7.18 -5.98 -17.45
C GLN A 68 -7.99 -6.47 -18.66
N LYS A 69 -8.40 -7.73 -18.65
CA LYS A 69 -9.22 -8.33 -19.73
C LYS A 69 -10.54 -7.58 -19.90
N GLN A 70 -11.18 -7.20 -18.81
CA GLN A 70 -12.41 -6.41 -18.85
C GLN A 70 -12.18 -5.03 -19.49
N ALA A 71 -11.10 -4.33 -19.12
CA ALA A 71 -10.76 -3.04 -19.71
C ALA A 71 -10.52 -3.16 -21.22
N GLN A 72 -9.78 -4.18 -21.66
CA GLN A 72 -9.53 -4.46 -23.09
C GLN A 72 -10.82 -4.80 -23.84
N LEU A 73 -11.68 -5.63 -23.26
CA LEU A 73 -12.95 -6.05 -23.87
C LEU A 73 -13.88 -4.87 -24.17
N VAL A 74 -13.87 -3.86 -23.31
CA VAL A 74 -14.70 -2.66 -23.51
C VAL A 74 -14.03 -1.57 -24.36
N GLY A 75 -12.82 -1.84 -24.89
CA GLY A 75 -12.14 -0.97 -25.87
C GLY A 75 -11.04 -0.07 -25.31
N THR A 76 -10.51 -0.36 -24.12
CA THR A 76 -9.31 0.35 -23.62
C THR A 76 -8.06 -0.10 -24.38
N GLU A 77 -7.32 0.85 -24.92
CA GLU A 77 -5.95 0.62 -25.40
C GLU A 77 -5.00 0.57 -24.21
N ILE A 78 -4.22 -0.51 -24.08
CA ILE A 78 -3.23 -0.66 -23.01
C ILE A 78 -1.82 -0.63 -23.59
N LEU A 79 -1.00 0.32 -23.13
CA LEU A 79 0.40 0.47 -23.50
C LEU A 79 1.28 -0.02 -22.36
N ASN A 80 2.10 -1.03 -22.64
CA ASN A 80 3.09 -1.58 -21.70
C ASN A 80 4.39 -0.77 -21.77
N THR A 81 4.39 0.39 -21.16
CA THR A 81 5.49 1.36 -21.16
C THR A 81 5.40 2.20 -19.89
N GLN A 82 6.41 3.02 -19.63
CA GLN A 82 6.49 3.88 -18.47
C GLN A 82 6.39 5.35 -18.85
N VAL A 83 5.68 6.13 -18.03
CA VAL A 83 5.69 7.59 -18.13
C VAL A 83 6.92 8.12 -17.38
N THR A 84 7.71 8.95 -18.07
CA THR A 84 8.90 9.58 -17.50
C THR A 84 8.65 11.02 -17.07
N LYS A 85 7.70 11.70 -17.70
CA LYS A 85 7.35 13.10 -17.43
C LYS A 85 5.94 13.40 -17.89
N VAL A 86 5.28 14.35 -17.25
CA VAL A 86 3.99 14.93 -17.70
C VAL A 86 4.07 16.44 -17.73
N GLU A 87 3.39 17.05 -18.69
CA GLU A 87 3.15 18.50 -18.77
C GLU A 87 1.64 18.72 -18.83
N LEU A 88 1.06 19.24 -17.74
CA LEU A 88 -0.40 19.27 -17.52
C LEU A 88 -1.03 20.68 -17.60
N ASN A 89 -0.22 21.73 -17.78
CA ASN A 89 -0.68 23.12 -17.69
C ASN A 89 -1.37 23.63 -18.94
N ASP A 90 -1.14 22.98 -20.11
CA ASP A 90 -1.68 23.39 -21.38
C ASP A 90 -3.07 22.76 -21.65
N LEU A 91 -3.77 23.25 -22.69
CA LEU A 91 -5.05 22.71 -23.15
C LEU A 91 -4.91 21.22 -23.50
N LEU A 92 -3.85 20.86 -24.22
CA LEU A 92 -3.46 19.47 -24.46
C LEU A 92 -2.35 19.09 -23.48
N LYS A 93 -2.58 18.01 -22.75
CA LYS A 93 -1.62 17.43 -21.79
C LYS A 93 -0.61 16.61 -22.57
N LYS A 94 0.68 16.71 -22.21
CA LYS A 94 1.73 15.93 -22.83
C LYS A 94 2.26 14.88 -21.85
N ILE A 95 2.30 13.64 -22.29
CA ILE A 95 2.77 12.49 -21.52
C ILE A 95 3.98 11.94 -22.28
N PHE A 96 5.14 12.00 -21.65
CA PHE A 96 6.42 11.54 -22.20
C PHE A 96 6.66 10.11 -21.73
N LEU A 97 6.97 9.22 -22.68
CA LEU A 97 7.23 7.81 -22.44
C LEU A 97 8.74 7.52 -22.39
N ASP A 98 9.09 6.34 -21.87
CA ASP A 98 10.48 5.89 -21.72
C ASP A 98 11.17 5.62 -23.08
N ASP A 99 10.41 5.34 -24.14
CA ASP A 99 10.93 5.19 -25.51
C ASP A 99 11.17 6.53 -26.24
N GLY A 100 10.93 7.65 -25.54
CA GLY A 100 11.06 9.00 -26.09
C GLY A 100 9.83 9.50 -26.85
N SER A 101 8.79 8.69 -27.01
CA SER A 101 7.55 9.12 -27.64
C SER A 101 6.71 10.03 -26.72
N VAL A 102 5.79 10.80 -27.31
CA VAL A 102 4.91 11.73 -26.59
C VAL A 102 3.47 11.48 -26.99
N ILE A 103 2.61 11.32 -26.00
CA ILE A 103 1.16 11.25 -26.16
C ILE A 103 0.58 12.62 -25.81
N GLU A 104 -0.25 13.16 -26.71
CA GLU A 104 -1.10 14.34 -26.43
C GLU A 104 -2.48 13.88 -26.03
N SER A 105 -3.01 14.42 -24.93
CA SER A 105 -4.30 14.03 -24.35
C SER A 105 -5.10 15.23 -23.89
N LYS A 106 -6.40 15.19 -24.07
CA LYS A 106 -7.32 16.22 -23.53
C LYS A 106 -7.44 16.12 -22.01
N THR A 107 -7.49 14.89 -21.49
CA THR A 107 -7.65 14.61 -20.06
C THR A 107 -6.66 13.54 -19.62
N VAL A 108 -6.10 13.70 -18.41
CA VAL A 108 -5.22 12.71 -17.78
C VAL A 108 -5.80 12.30 -16.44
N ILE A 109 -5.85 10.99 -16.19
CA ILE A 109 -6.16 10.40 -14.90
C ILE A 109 -4.86 9.82 -14.34
N ILE A 110 -4.43 10.29 -13.17
CA ILE A 110 -3.24 9.78 -12.48
C ILE A 110 -3.70 8.76 -11.44
N SER A 111 -3.31 7.51 -11.63
CA SER A 111 -3.64 6.36 -10.78
C SER A 111 -2.41 5.51 -10.47
N THR A 112 -1.26 6.18 -10.31
CA THR A 112 0.05 5.55 -10.11
C THR A 112 0.19 4.84 -8.77
N GLY A 113 -0.69 5.12 -7.81
CA GLY A 113 -0.66 4.54 -6.48
C GLY A 113 0.47 5.08 -5.61
N ALA A 114 0.87 4.27 -4.64
CA ALA A 114 1.95 4.56 -3.72
C ALA A 114 2.57 3.25 -3.24
N GLN A 115 3.82 3.31 -2.82
CA GLN A 115 4.52 2.18 -2.21
C GLN A 115 4.72 2.45 -0.72
N ALA A 116 4.47 1.43 0.11
CA ALA A 116 4.77 1.52 1.52
C ALA A 116 6.27 1.67 1.73
N ARG A 117 6.64 2.51 2.68
CA ARG A 117 8.02 2.58 3.16
C ARG A 117 8.29 1.42 4.10
N TRP A 118 9.40 0.78 3.89
CA TRP A 118 9.91 -0.29 4.71
C TRP A 118 11.06 0.20 5.59
N LEU A 119 11.46 -0.58 6.59
CA LEU A 119 12.56 -0.22 7.48
C LEU A 119 13.93 -0.41 6.83
N GLY A 120 14.01 -1.26 5.81
CA GLY A 120 15.26 -1.62 5.12
C GLY A 120 16.14 -2.56 5.94
N LEU A 121 15.53 -3.36 6.82
CA LEU A 121 16.26 -4.32 7.66
C LEU A 121 16.52 -5.62 6.91
N GLU A 122 17.58 -6.31 7.35
CA GLU A 122 17.90 -7.64 6.85
C GLU A 122 16.73 -8.60 7.05
N ASN A 123 16.40 -9.38 6.03
CA ASN A 123 15.28 -10.34 6.00
C ASN A 123 13.87 -9.72 6.06
N GLU A 124 13.71 -8.42 5.95
CA GLU A 124 12.39 -7.78 5.94
C GLU A 124 11.49 -8.34 4.83
N GLU A 125 12.02 -8.47 3.61
CA GLU A 125 11.28 -9.01 2.45
C GLU A 125 10.78 -10.45 2.68
N LYS A 126 11.55 -11.26 3.41
CA LYS A 126 11.18 -12.65 3.72
C LYS A 126 9.88 -12.76 4.51
N PHE A 127 9.61 -11.80 5.38
CA PHE A 127 8.45 -11.82 6.27
C PHE A 127 7.25 -11.04 5.72
N GLN A 128 7.38 -10.36 4.59
CA GLN A 128 6.24 -9.69 3.94
C GLN A 128 5.19 -10.74 3.53
N GLY A 129 3.95 -10.58 4.03
CA GLY A 129 2.89 -11.59 3.92
C GLY A 129 3.04 -12.80 4.87
N HIS A 130 4.15 -12.88 5.60
CA HIS A 130 4.45 -13.94 6.58
C HIS A 130 4.62 -13.36 8.00
N GLY A 131 3.69 -12.51 8.41
CA GLY A 131 3.70 -11.82 9.70
C GLY A 131 4.15 -10.36 9.63
N LEU A 132 4.66 -9.88 8.50
CA LEU A 132 4.98 -8.48 8.27
C LEU A 132 4.07 -7.89 7.20
N SER A 133 3.40 -6.78 7.53
CA SER A 133 2.46 -6.07 6.65
C SER A 133 2.69 -4.56 6.70
N ALA A 134 2.18 -3.84 5.72
CA ALA A 134 2.10 -2.39 5.67
C ALA A 134 0.65 -1.88 5.52
N CYS A 135 -0.35 -2.74 5.80
CA CYS A 135 -1.75 -2.42 5.63
C CYS A 135 -2.61 -3.12 6.69
N ALA A 136 -2.95 -2.43 7.77
CA ALA A 136 -3.78 -3.01 8.83
C ALA A 136 -5.21 -3.34 8.37
N THR A 137 -5.77 -2.55 7.45
CA THR A 137 -7.12 -2.81 6.91
C THR A 137 -7.17 -4.01 5.98
N CYS A 138 -6.04 -4.37 5.35
CA CYS A 138 -5.92 -5.54 4.50
C CYS A 138 -5.78 -6.81 5.32
N ASP A 139 -4.84 -6.81 6.27
CA ASP A 139 -4.33 -8.03 6.90
C ASP A 139 -4.72 -8.18 8.38
N GLY A 140 -5.32 -7.14 9.00
CA GLY A 140 -5.61 -7.14 10.43
C GLY A 140 -6.52 -8.27 10.89
N PHE A 141 -7.41 -8.76 10.03
CA PHE A 141 -8.31 -9.88 10.32
C PHE A 141 -7.55 -11.19 10.61
N PHE A 142 -6.42 -11.44 9.94
CA PHE A 142 -5.60 -12.65 10.16
C PHE A 142 -4.92 -12.71 11.54
N PHE A 143 -4.94 -11.58 12.25
CA PHE A 143 -4.32 -11.45 13.58
C PHE A 143 -5.36 -11.42 14.71
N LYS A 144 -6.52 -12.06 14.49
CA LYS A 144 -7.55 -12.20 15.54
C LYS A 144 -6.98 -12.93 16.76
N ASP A 145 -7.20 -12.34 17.95
CA ASP A 145 -6.75 -12.82 19.26
C ASP A 145 -5.22 -12.98 19.41
N LYS A 146 -4.45 -12.40 18.48
CA LYS A 146 -2.98 -12.43 18.45
C LYS A 146 -2.36 -11.13 18.99
N LYS A 147 -1.05 -11.17 19.24
CA LYS A 147 -0.26 -10.01 19.64
C LYS A 147 0.40 -9.41 18.39
N VAL A 148 0.23 -8.12 18.19
CA VAL A 148 0.82 -7.43 17.03
C VAL A 148 1.55 -6.17 17.43
N ALA A 149 2.47 -5.72 16.59
CA ALA A 149 3.11 -4.41 16.73
C ALA A 149 2.77 -3.51 15.55
N VAL A 150 2.69 -2.21 15.79
CA VAL A 150 2.65 -1.16 14.77
C VAL A 150 3.88 -0.30 14.94
N ILE A 151 4.64 -0.11 13.87
CA ILE A 151 5.85 0.69 13.88
C ILE A 151 5.54 2.02 13.19
N GLY A 152 5.62 3.11 13.96
CA GLY A 152 5.35 4.44 13.44
C GLY A 152 4.98 5.44 14.52
N GLY A 153 4.57 6.66 14.12
CA GLY A 153 4.20 7.70 15.07
C GLY A 153 3.39 8.85 14.47
N GLY A 154 2.97 8.71 13.21
CA GLY A 154 2.05 9.63 12.52
C GLY A 154 0.60 9.18 12.61
N ASN A 155 -0.30 9.89 11.91
CA ASN A 155 -1.73 9.57 11.86
C ASN A 155 -1.97 8.14 11.39
N SER A 156 -1.31 7.70 10.31
CA SER A 156 -1.46 6.32 9.80
C SER A 156 -1.15 5.27 10.86
N ALA A 157 -0.04 5.42 11.60
CA ALA A 157 0.30 4.47 12.66
C ALA A 157 -0.74 4.46 13.80
N ALA A 158 -1.29 5.63 14.14
CA ALA A 158 -2.32 5.76 15.15
C ALA A 158 -3.64 5.11 14.71
N GLU A 159 -4.06 5.35 13.47
CA GLU A 159 -5.26 4.78 12.87
C GLU A 159 -5.16 3.26 12.73
N GLU A 160 -4.02 2.77 12.23
CA GLU A 160 -3.77 1.33 12.11
C GLU A 160 -3.73 0.62 13.45
N ALA A 161 -3.07 1.20 14.46
CA ALA A 161 -3.04 0.64 15.80
C ALA A 161 -4.46 0.57 16.41
N LEU A 162 -5.26 1.62 16.27
CA LEU A 162 -6.67 1.62 16.70
C LEU A 162 -7.51 0.60 15.94
N PHE A 163 -7.30 0.46 14.62
CA PHE A 163 -8.02 -0.51 13.81
C PHE A 163 -7.72 -1.94 14.25
N LEU A 164 -6.44 -2.27 14.47
CA LEU A 164 -5.99 -3.59 14.90
C LEU A 164 -6.56 -4.02 16.24
N THR A 165 -6.89 -3.08 17.15
CA THR A 165 -7.54 -3.43 18.43
C THR A 165 -8.91 -4.10 18.28
N LYS A 166 -9.53 -4.03 17.09
CA LYS A 166 -10.77 -4.75 16.79
C LYS A 166 -10.57 -6.26 16.71
N PHE A 167 -9.37 -6.70 16.37
CA PHE A 167 -9.02 -8.09 16.13
C PHE A 167 -8.00 -8.61 17.16
N ALA A 168 -6.89 -7.92 17.30
CA ALA A 168 -5.76 -8.34 18.12
C ALA A 168 -6.12 -8.35 19.61
N SER A 169 -5.48 -9.23 20.36
CA SER A 169 -5.54 -9.26 21.83
C SER A 169 -4.74 -8.13 22.46
N GLU A 170 -3.61 -7.77 21.85
CA GLU A 170 -2.71 -6.70 22.30
C GLU A 170 -2.01 -6.05 21.10
N VAL A 171 -1.86 -4.72 21.11
CA VAL A 171 -1.21 -3.94 20.06
C VAL A 171 -0.07 -3.12 20.66
N PHE A 172 1.16 -3.40 20.25
CA PHE A 172 2.33 -2.63 20.65
C PHE A 172 2.58 -1.52 19.66
N LEU A 173 2.45 -0.25 20.08
CA LEU A 173 2.80 0.89 19.24
C LEU A 173 4.25 1.30 19.53
N ILE A 174 5.15 0.98 18.59
CA ILE A 174 6.60 1.19 18.72
C ILE A 174 6.97 2.47 18.01
N HIS A 175 7.56 3.40 18.76
CA HIS A 175 7.99 4.68 18.20
C HIS A 175 9.41 5.05 18.65
N ARG A 176 10.21 5.53 17.68
CA ARG A 176 11.62 5.94 17.89
C ARG A 176 11.82 7.21 18.69
N ARG A 177 10.76 7.89 19.10
CA ARG A 177 10.77 9.12 19.93
C ARG A 177 9.89 8.91 21.15
N ASP A 178 9.89 9.88 22.04
CA ASP A 178 9.10 9.91 23.29
C ASP A 178 7.67 10.40 23.11
N GLN A 179 7.30 10.88 21.90
CA GLN A 179 5.97 11.39 21.58
C GLN A 179 5.56 11.16 20.13
N LEU A 180 4.26 10.96 19.91
CA LEU A 180 3.69 10.80 18.57
C LEU A 180 3.59 12.17 17.85
N ARG A 181 3.62 12.09 16.52
CA ARG A 181 3.30 13.23 15.63
C ARG A 181 1.84 13.21 15.16
N ALA A 182 1.09 12.15 15.51
CA ALA A 182 -0.32 12.03 15.20
C ALA A 182 -1.13 13.17 15.83
N GLU A 183 -2.30 13.43 15.27
CA GLU A 183 -3.24 14.43 15.80
C GLU A 183 -3.65 14.10 17.23
N LYS A 184 -3.90 15.15 18.02
CA LYS A 184 -4.23 15.05 19.44
C LYS A 184 -5.39 14.08 19.71
N ILE A 185 -6.44 14.15 18.89
CA ILE A 185 -7.62 13.29 19.03
C ILE A 185 -7.28 11.81 18.87
N LEU A 186 -6.36 11.46 17.96
CA LEU A 186 -5.90 10.08 17.78
C LEU A 186 -5.05 9.62 18.95
N GLN A 187 -4.17 10.50 19.44
CA GLN A 187 -3.35 10.22 20.62
C GLN A 187 -4.21 9.93 21.86
N ASP A 188 -5.29 10.71 22.07
CA ASP A 188 -6.19 10.53 23.20
C ASP A 188 -6.98 9.21 23.08
N ARG A 189 -7.41 8.83 21.86
CA ARG A 189 -8.03 7.53 21.59
C ARG A 189 -7.08 6.35 21.87
N LEU A 190 -5.82 6.46 21.44
CA LEU A 190 -4.80 5.45 21.71
C LEU A 190 -4.56 5.25 23.20
N LYS A 191 -4.40 6.35 23.97
CA LYS A 191 -4.15 6.33 25.41
C LYS A 191 -5.30 5.72 26.20
N ASN A 192 -6.54 5.91 25.73
CA ASN A 192 -7.75 5.39 26.35
C ASN A 192 -8.07 3.94 25.96
N ASN A 193 -7.29 3.31 25.07
CA ASN A 193 -7.51 1.94 24.65
C ASN A 193 -6.62 0.97 25.43
N SER A 194 -7.24 0.10 26.24
CA SER A 194 -6.52 -0.83 27.12
C SER A 194 -5.68 -1.88 26.40
N LYS A 195 -5.97 -2.16 25.12
CA LYS A 195 -5.22 -3.11 24.31
C LYS A 195 -3.92 -2.52 23.76
N ILE A 196 -3.74 -1.19 23.79
CA ILE A 196 -2.57 -0.51 23.22
C ILE A 196 -1.49 -0.33 24.27
N LYS A 197 -0.29 -0.80 23.96
CA LYS A 197 0.94 -0.64 24.73
C LYS A 197 1.94 0.19 23.97
N PHE A 198 2.38 1.31 24.54
CA PHE A 198 3.38 2.16 23.93
C PHE A 198 4.79 1.68 24.26
N ILE A 199 5.64 1.61 23.26
CA ILE A 199 7.09 1.37 23.39
C ILE A 199 7.80 2.57 22.77
N TRP A 200 8.29 3.45 23.64
CA TRP A 200 8.92 4.71 23.28
C TRP A 200 10.43 4.60 23.11
N ASN A 201 11.01 5.58 22.40
CA ASN A 201 12.47 5.71 22.20
C ASN A 201 13.13 4.44 21.66
N THR A 202 12.36 3.65 20.88
CA THR A 202 12.72 2.30 20.50
C THR A 202 12.57 2.12 18.99
N GLU A 203 13.55 1.46 18.39
CA GLU A 203 13.53 1.03 16.99
C GLU A 203 13.57 -0.48 16.91
N VAL A 204 13.01 -1.04 15.83
CA VAL A 204 13.21 -2.45 15.50
C VAL A 204 14.57 -2.58 14.82
N SER A 205 15.40 -3.50 15.29
CA SER A 205 16.71 -3.79 14.73
C SER A 205 16.73 -5.07 13.91
N LYS A 206 15.80 -6.02 14.17
CA LYS A 206 15.77 -7.31 13.48
C LYS A 206 14.41 -7.96 13.55
N PHE A 207 14.05 -8.65 12.46
CA PHE A 207 12.92 -9.58 12.41
C PHE A 207 13.41 -11.01 12.64
N ILE A 208 12.71 -11.79 13.47
CA ILE A 208 13.13 -13.13 13.90
C ILE A 208 11.98 -14.11 13.65
N GLY A 209 12.30 -15.21 12.98
CA GLY A 209 11.36 -16.29 12.66
C GLY A 209 11.95 -17.25 11.64
N ASP A 210 11.19 -18.33 11.36
CA ASP A 210 11.56 -19.33 10.33
C ASP A 210 10.85 -19.01 9.01
N GLN A 211 9.66 -19.59 8.78
CA GLN A 211 8.79 -19.23 7.65
C GLN A 211 7.96 -17.99 7.98
N ASP A 212 7.39 -17.96 9.17
CA ASP A 212 6.61 -16.85 9.69
C ASP A 212 7.38 -16.10 10.76
N LEU A 213 7.02 -14.82 10.95
CA LEU A 213 7.53 -13.96 12.01
C LEU A 213 7.10 -14.52 13.38
N LYS A 214 8.03 -14.55 14.34
CA LYS A 214 7.78 -14.99 15.73
C LYS A 214 8.12 -13.94 16.78
N SER A 215 9.13 -13.12 16.49
CA SER A 215 9.57 -12.06 17.38
C SER A 215 10.30 -10.97 16.62
N ILE A 216 10.53 -9.85 17.30
CA ILE A 216 11.37 -8.76 16.83
C ILE A 216 12.42 -8.41 17.89
N GLU A 217 13.59 -8.04 17.44
CA GLU A 217 14.59 -7.42 18.30
C GLU A 217 14.37 -5.90 18.31
N LEU A 218 14.34 -5.33 19.49
CA LEU A 218 14.15 -3.92 19.77
C LEU A 218 15.43 -3.29 20.30
N PHE A 219 15.78 -2.12 19.83
CA PHE A 219 16.87 -1.30 20.35
C PHE A 219 16.32 -0.04 21.01
N HIS A 220 16.49 0.08 22.32
CA HIS A 220 16.08 1.26 23.10
C HIS A 220 17.20 2.31 23.08
N LYS A 221 16.98 3.43 22.39
CA LYS A 221 18.01 4.45 22.10
C LYS A 221 18.65 5.09 23.34
N GLU A 222 17.84 5.46 24.31
CA GLU A 222 18.35 6.16 25.49
C GLU A 222 19.10 5.25 26.46
N LYS A 223 18.66 3.98 26.57
CA LYS A 223 19.29 3.00 27.45
C LYS A 223 20.45 2.28 26.80
N ASN A 224 20.53 2.33 25.46
CA ASN A 224 21.48 1.58 24.64
C ASN A 224 21.41 0.07 24.91
N GLU A 225 20.17 -0.46 24.99
CA GLU A 225 19.88 -1.84 25.34
C GLU A 225 19.03 -2.50 24.25
N ASN A 226 19.33 -3.78 24.00
CA ASN A 226 18.50 -4.63 23.16
C ASN A 226 17.54 -5.45 24.00
N SER A 227 16.36 -5.72 23.45
CA SER A 227 15.37 -6.63 24.02
C SER A 227 14.59 -7.33 22.92
N ASN A 228 14.02 -8.49 23.21
CA ASN A 228 13.16 -9.20 22.29
C ASN A 228 11.70 -9.03 22.68
N LEU A 229 10.83 -8.97 21.67
CA LEU A 229 9.37 -8.94 21.83
C LEU A 229 8.77 -10.04 20.97
N ASP A 230 8.17 -11.03 21.64
CA ASP A 230 7.44 -12.11 20.97
C ASP A 230 6.06 -11.59 20.52
N LEU A 231 5.74 -11.81 19.24
CA LEU A 231 4.50 -11.39 18.64
C LEU A 231 4.22 -12.16 17.34
N ASP A 232 2.98 -12.09 16.88
CA ASP A 232 2.50 -12.83 15.72
C ASP A 232 2.55 -12.01 14.44
N GLY A 233 2.61 -10.67 14.55
CA GLY A 233 2.63 -9.80 13.38
C GLY A 233 3.12 -8.39 13.66
N VAL A 234 3.66 -7.77 12.61
CA VAL A 234 4.16 -6.39 12.61
C VAL A 234 3.56 -5.63 11.45
N PHE A 235 3.10 -4.42 11.72
CA PHE A 235 2.57 -3.48 10.73
C PHE A 235 3.50 -2.27 10.62
N ILE A 236 4.04 -2.06 9.43
CA ILE A 236 4.96 -0.94 9.16
C ILE A 236 4.14 0.27 8.71
N ALA A 237 4.02 1.27 9.58
CA ALA A 237 3.22 2.47 9.35
C ALA A 237 4.07 3.76 9.41
N ILE A 238 5.17 3.78 8.63
CA ILE A 238 6.14 4.90 8.59
C ILE A 238 5.91 5.84 7.40
N GLY A 239 4.86 5.62 6.63
CA GLY A 239 4.43 6.42 5.49
C GLY A 239 4.54 5.67 4.17
N HIS A 240 4.16 6.37 3.10
CA HIS A 240 4.18 5.87 1.73
C HIS A 240 4.93 6.85 0.85
N ASP A 241 5.56 6.36 -0.20
CA ASP A 241 6.11 7.15 -1.28
C ASP A 241 5.14 7.08 -2.46
N PRO A 242 4.71 8.24 -3.02
CA PRO A 242 3.93 8.25 -4.25
C PRO A 242 4.74 7.61 -5.38
N ALA A 243 4.11 6.79 -6.18
CA ALA A 243 4.73 6.17 -7.34
C ALA A 243 4.53 7.03 -8.61
#